data_46dc71b022a0335b6aef24b9fd614e13
#
_entry.id   46dc71b022a0335b6aef24b9fd614e13
#
_cell.length_a   1.000
_cell.length_b   1.000
_cell.length_c   1.000
_cell.angle_alpha   90.00
_cell.angle_beta   90.00
_cell.angle_gamma   90.00
#
_symmetry.space_group_name_H-M   'P 1'
#
loop_
_entity.id
_entity.type
_entity.pdbx_description
1 polymer ?
#
loop_
_entity_poly.entity_id
_entity_poly.type
_entity_poly.pdbx_seq_one_letter_code
_entity_poly.pdbx_strand_id
1 'polypeptide(L)'
;MANESNELKERKIPARQTAWLLAGVILLILLADQSLKIWVKTHFYLGEGYEITPWFVIKFIQNNGMAFGMELTSKILLTFGRIIAVGLFVWALGKLVFCRHIRAGFLIAFAMIIAGAAGNVFDCVFYGEIFNNPAPPEVATLFPEGGGYAGWFEGRVVDMLYFPLFSFTWPEWMPGLGGRSFEFFEYIFNIADASITIGVLLLILFYSSDLGTAWKFITDLVKRKESNSVEE
;
A
#
# COMPACT_ATOMS: atom_id res chain seq x y z
N MET A 1 45.62 7.01 1.77
CA MET A 1 45.32 6.14 2.92
C MET A 1 43.84 5.80 2.87
N ALA A 2 43.54 4.50 3.01
CA ALA A 2 42.22 3.87 3.13
C ALA A 2 41.27 4.04 1.97
N ASN A 3 41.56 3.29 0.91
CA ASN A 3 40.54 2.76 0.01
C ASN A 3 39.90 1.57 0.74
N GLU A 4 38.99 1.82 1.68
CA GLU A 4 38.10 0.78 2.17
C GLU A 4 37.11 0.52 1.02
N SER A 5 37.47 -0.48 0.22
CA SER A 5 36.59 -1.13 -0.71
C SER A 5 35.32 -1.50 0.04
N ASN A 6 34.26 -0.76 -0.20
CA ASN A 6 32.90 -1.05 0.21
C ASN A 6 32.48 -2.30 -0.59
N GLU A 7 33.08 -3.46 -0.27
CA GLU A 7 32.66 -4.76 -0.79
C GLU A 7 31.22 -4.94 -0.38
N LEU A 8 30.33 -4.69 -1.32
CA LEU A 8 28.89 -4.98 -1.20
C LEU A 8 28.78 -6.46 -0.85
N LYS A 9 28.55 -6.76 0.45
CA LYS A 9 28.42 -8.15 0.92
C LYS A 9 27.32 -8.84 0.13
N GLU A 10 27.69 -9.86 -0.64
CA GLU A 10 26.74 -10.64 -1.37
C GLU A 10 25.71 -11.28 -0.44
N ARG A 11 24.45 -11.33 -0.91
CA ARG A 11 23.38 -12.03 -0.21
C ARG A 11 23.66 -13.53 -0.17
N LYS A 12 23.73 -14.09 1.05
CA LYS A 12 24.00 -15.51 1.29
C LYS A 12 22.83 -16.43 0.94
N ILE A 13 21.60 -15.94 0.99
CA ILE A 13 20.39 -16.73 0.75
C ILE A 13 20.20 -16.93 -0.76
N PRO A 14 20.01 -18.18 -1.23
CA PRO A 14 19.76 -18.48 -2.63
C PRO A 14 18.51 -17.77 -3.17
N ALA A 15 18.52 -17.40 -4.45
CA ALA A 15 17.41 -16.69 -5.10
C ALA A 15 16.05 -17.39 -4.93
N ARG A 16 16.02 -18.73 -5.05
CA ARG A 16 14.79 -19.52 -4.87
C ARG A 16 14.21 -19.39 -3.45
N GLN A 17 15.06 -19.49 -2.43
CA GLN A 17 14.61 -19.34 -1.03
C GLN A 17 14.15 -17.90 -0.75
N THR A 18 14.88 -16.92 -1.30
CA THR A 18 14.47 -15.52 -1.23
C THR A 18 13.10 -15.31 -1.87
N ALA A 19 12.85 -15.88 -3.07
CA ALA A 19 11.57 -15.75 -3.75
C ALA A 19 10.40 -16.31 -2.90
N TRP A 20 10.58 -17.49 -2.29
CA TRP A 20 9.57 -18.06 -1.40
C TRP A 20 9.32 -17.21 -0.15
N LEU A 21 10.39 -16.67 0.45
CA LEU A 21 10.26 -15.74 1.57
C LEU A 21 9.43 -14.51 1.19
N LEU A 22 9.74 -13.88 0.05
CA LEU A 22 9.02 -12.70 -0.42
C LEU A 22 7.57 -13.02 -0.76
N ALA A 23 7.31 -14.14 -1.40
CA ALA A 23 5.94 -14.61 -1.66
C ALA A 23 5.16 -14.81 -0.35
N GLY A 24 5.79 -15.38 0.67
CA GLY A 24 5.20 -15.53 2.01
C GLY A 24 4.87 -14.19 2.66
N VAL A 25 5.78 -13.21 2.58
CA VAL A 25 5.56 -11.84 3.10
C VAL A 25 4.40 -11.17 2.39
N ILE A 26 4.35 -11.22 1.05
CA ILE A 26 3.27 -10.64 0.26
C ILE A 26 1.93 -11.29 0.64
N LEU A 27 1.88 -12.63 0.66
CA LEU A 27 0.66 -13.36 1.00
C LEU A 27 0.16 -13.04 2.41
N LEU A 28 1.05 -12.99 3.40
CA LEU A 28 0.70 -12.67 4.78
C LEU A 28 0.07 -11.28 4.91
N ILE A 29 0.68 -10.28 4.28
CA ILE A 29 0.18 -8.90 4.31
C ILE A 29 -1.18 -8.82 3.61
N LEU A 30 -1.33 -9.43 2.44
CA LEU A 30 -2.60 -9.44 1.70
C LEU A 30 -3.70 -10.13 2.51
N LEU A 31 -3.42 -11.27 3.12
CA LEU A 31 -4.40 -11.99 3.96
C LEU A 31 -4.79 -11.16 5.18
N ALA A 32 -3.85 -10.54 5.86
CA ALA A 32 -4.13 -9.69 7.02
C ALA A 32 -4.97 -8.47 6.62
N ASP A 33 -4.58 -7.77 5.54
CA ASP A 33 -5.28 -6.58 5.04
C ASP A 33 -6.72 -6.92 4.62
N GLN A 34 -6.87 -7.91 3.73
CA GLN A 34 -8.18 -8.27 3.19
C GLN A 34 -9.11 -8.88 4.25
N SER A 35 -8.58 -9.69 5.17
CA SER A 35 -9.39 -10.24 6.26
C SER A 35 -9.95 -9.13 7.15
N LEU A 36 -9.13 -8.14 7.52
CA LEU A 36 -9.57 -7.02 8.34
C LEU A 36 -10.56 -6.11 7.58
N LYS A 37 -10.31 -5.81 6.31
CA LYS A 37 -11.19 -5.01 5.46
C LYS A 37 -12.57 -5.65 5.29
N ILE A 38 -12.61 -6.95 5.00
CA ILE A 38 -13.87 -7.70 4.86
C ILE A 38 -14.60 -7.72 6.20
N TRP A 39 -13.90 -8.00 7.31
CA TRP A 39 -14.50 -8.02 8.63
C TRP A 39 -15.10 -6.65 8.99
N VAL A 40 -14.35 -5.55 8.85
CA VAL A 40 -14.87 -4.21 9.14
C VAL A 40 -16.08 -3.90 8.28
N LYS A 41 -16.00 -4.13 6.96
CA LYS A 41 -17.09 -3.81 6.03
C LYS A 41 -18.37 -4.60 6.29
N THR A 42 -18.27 -5.81 6.85
CA THR A 42 -19.42 -6.68 7.14
C THR A 42 -19.91 -6.62 8.59
N HIS A 43 -19.26 -5.85 9.48
CA HIS A 43 -19.65 -5.72 10.88
C HIS A 43 -19.88 -4.27 11.33
N PHE A 44 -19.43 -3.29 10.54
CA PHE A 44 -19.59 -1.87 10.82
C PHE A 44 -20.40 -1.22 9.70
N TYR A 45 -21.31 -0.29 10.03
CA TYR A 45 -21.88 0.58 9.02
C TYR A 45 -20.92 1.73 8.68
N LEU A 46 -21.10 2.32 7.51
CA LEU A 46 -20.21 3.39 7.02
C LEU A 46 -20.21 4.59 7.96
N GLY A 47 -19.02 4.95 8.46
CA GLY A 47 -18.81 6.02 9.43
C GLY A 47 -18.78 5.57 10.89
N GLU A 48 -19.14 4.32 11.18
CA GLU A 48 -19.09 3.76 12.52
C GLU A 48 -17.67 3.66 13.05
N GLY A 49 -17.49 3.94 14.34
CA GLY A 49 -16.24 3.80 15.05
C GLY A 49 -16.39 2.99 16.33
N TYR A 50 -15.43 2.13 16.61
CA TYR A 50 -15.31 1.39 17.86
C TYR A 50 -13.97 1.74 18.53
N GLU A 51 -14.04 2.35 19.70
CA GLU A 51 -12.88 2.72 20.50
C GLU A 51 -12.31 1.49 21.20
N ILE A 52 -11.10 1.09 20.84
CA ILE A 52 -10.36 0.01 21.51
C ILE A 52 -9.61 0.60 22.71
N THR A 53 -8.98 1.77 22.50
CA THR A 53 -8.32 2.58 23.52
C THR A 53 -8.51 4.06 23.16
N PRO A 54 -8.30 5.03 24.07
CA PRO A 54 -8.43 6.46 23.75
C PRO A 54 -7.55 6.95 22.59
N TRP A 55 -6.51 6.21 22.24
CA TRP A 55 -5.56 6.54 21.18
C TRP A 55 -5.63 5.57 19.99
N PHE A 56 -6.54 4.57 20.00
CA PHE A 56 -6.75 3.64 18.91
C PHE A 56 -8.21 3.30 18.71
N VAL A 57 -8.75 3.63 17.56
CA VAL A 57 -10.13 3.42 17.15
C VAL A 57 -10.17 2.64 15.84
N ILE A 58 -11.04 1.67 15.74
CA ILE A 58 -11.42 1.10 14.43
C ILE A 58 -12.60 1.92 13.91
N LYS A 59 -12.40 2.64 12.81
CA LYS A 59 -13.43 3.52 12.22
C LYS A 59 -13.59 3.23 10.74
N PHE A 60 -14.74 2.68 10.35
CA PHE A 60 -14.99 2.31 8.96
C PHE A 60 -15.22 3.54 8.08
N ILE A 61 -14.34 3.74 7.12
CA ILE A 61 -14.54 4.71 6.04
C ILE A 61 -14.26 4.06 4.68
N GLN A 62 -14.78 4.67 3.63
CA GLN A 62 -14.50 4.31 2.24
C GLN A 62 -13.76 5.44 1.55
N ASN A 63 -12.68 5.09 0.88
CA ASN A 63 -11.84 6.01 0.14
C ASN A 63 -11.94 5.70 -1.36
N ASN A 64 -12.25 6.70 -2.17
CA ASN A 64 -12.24 6.57 -3.64
C ASN A 64 -10.83 6.36 -4.21
N GLY A 65 -9.81 6.32 -3.34
CA GLY A 65 -8.43 6.14 -3.73
C GLY A 65 -7.79 7.40 -4.28
N MET A 66 -8.39 8.54 -4.03
CA MET A 66 -7.87 9.85 -4.44
C MET A 66 -7.14 10.50 -3.28
N ALA A 67 -5.89 10.94 -3.54
CA ALA A 67 -5.18 11.77 -2.58
C ALA A 67 -5.75 13.19 -2.63
N PHE A 68 -6.00 13.78 -1.46
CA PHE A 68 -6.42 15.18 -1.31
C PHE A 68 -7.74 15.60 -1.98
N GLY A 69 -8.68 14.67 -2.19
CA GLY A 69 -10.02 15.00 -2.72
C GLY A 69 -10.06 15.47 -4.18
N MET A 70 -8.99 15.24 -4.94
CA MET A 70 -8.95 15.65 -6.36
C MET A 70 -9.70 14.64 -7.24
N GLU A 71 -10.87 14.99 -7.71
CA GLU A 71 -11.63 14.26 -8.76
C GLU A 71 -11.05 14.54 -10.16
N LEU A 72 -9.76 14.35 -10.35
CA LEU A 72 -9.08 14.74 -11.61
C LEU A 72 -9.22 13.70 -12.73
N THR A 73 -9.68 12.48 -12.46
CA THR A 73 -9.63 11.41 -13.46
C THR A 73 -10.69 10.36 -13.20
N SER A 74 -11.15 9.67 -14.27
CA SER A 74 -11.98 8.48 -14.14
C SER A 74 -11.35 7.48 -13.18
N LYS A 75 -12.13 6.97 -12.22
CA LYS A 75 -11.71 5.98 -11.23
C LYS A 75 -11.13 4.72 -11.89
N ILE A 76 -11.72 4.32 -13.00
CA ILE A 76 -11.27 3.19 -13.82
C ILE A 76 -9.83 3.43 -14.30
N LEU A 77 -9.53 4.62 -14.85
CA LEU A 77 -8.18 4.95 -15.33
C LEU A 77 -7.15 4.93 -14.18
N LEU A 78 -7.53 5.46 -13.01
CA LEU A 78 -6.69 5.40 -11.82
C LEU A 78 -6.41 3.95 -11.38
N THR A 79 -7.43 3.09 -11.40
CA THR A 79 -7.29 1.66 -11.05
C THR A 79 -6.37 0.95 -12.04
N PHE A 80 -6.52 1.18 -13.35
CA PHE A 80 -5.61 0.62 -14.36
C PHE A 80 -4.18 1.09 -14.18
N GLY A 81 -3.96 2.38 -13.90
CA GLY A 81 -2.62 2.91 -13.60
C GLY A 81 -1.96 2.19 -12.42
N ARG A 82 -2.72 1.92 -11.35
CA ARG A 82 -2.25 1.15 -10.18
C ARG A 82 -1.92 -0.30 -10.53
N ILE A 83 -2.75 -0.97 -11.34
CA ILE A 83 -2.49 -2.34 -11.80
C ILE A 83 -1.19 -2.40 -12.58
N ILE A 84 -0.98 -1.47 -13.51
CA ILE A 84 0.26 -1.38 -14.30
C ILE A 84 1.46 -1.16 -13.36
N ALA A 85 1.37 -0.23 -12.41
CA ALA A 85 2.44 0.06 -11.47
C ALA A 85 2.79 -1.18 -10.60
N VAL A 86 1.79 -1.88 -10.07
CA VAL A 86 1.99 -3.12 -9.31
C VAL A 86 2.63 -4.19 -10.21
N GLY A 87 2.17 -4.36 -11.45
CA GLY A 87 2.76 -5.29 -12.42
C GLY A 87 4.24 -5.01 -12.69
N LEU A 88 4.59 -3.73 -12.88
CA LEU A 88 5.99 -3.30 -13.06
C LEU A 88 6.84 -3.57 -11.82
N PHE A 89 6.31 -3.34 -10.62
CA PHE A 89 7.02 -3.60 -9.37
C PHE A 89 7.23 -5.09 -9.14
N VAL A 90 6.23 -5.94 -9.43
CA VAL A 90 6.36 -7.40 -9.36
C VAL A 90 7.41 -7.89 -10.35
N TRP A 91 7.40 -7.37 -11.58
CA TRP A 91 8.42 -7.69 -12.59
C TRP A 91 9.81 -7.28 -12.10
N ALA A 92 9.96 -6.06 -11.58
CA ALA A 92 11.23 -5.57 -11.06
C ALA A 92 11.73 -6.44 -9.89
N LEU A 93 10.86 -6.75 -8.91
CA LEU A 93 11.19 -7.62 -7.78
C LEU A 93 11.67 -9.00 -8.27
N GLY A 94 10.96 -9.59 -9.25
CA GLY A 94 11.33 -10.86 -9.86
C GLY A 94 12.73 -10.85 -10.48
N LYS A 95 13.18 -9.72 -11.07
CA LYS A 95 14.54 -9.55 -11.57
C LYS A 95 15.55 -9.30 -10.45
N LEU A 96 15.19 -8.46 -9.48
CA LEU A 96 16.07 -8.10 -8.36
C LEU A 96 16.40 -9.27 -7.44
N VAL A 97 15.55 -10.29 -7.35
CA VAL A 97 15.83 -11.54 -6.62
C VAL A 97 17.11 -12.24 -7.12
N PHE A 98 17.45 -12.08 -8.40
CA PHE A 98 18.68 -12.66 -8.96
C PHE A 98 19.92 -11.77 -8.78
N CYS A 99 19.76 -10.50 -8.39
CA CYS A 99 20.89 -9.63 -8.09
C CYS A 99 21.44 -9.91 -6.69
N ARG A 100 22.61 -10.55 -6.60
CA ARG A 100 23.23 -10.95 -5.33
C ARG A 100 23.73 -9.78 -4.49
N HIS A 101 24.00 -8.64 -5.11
CA HIS A 101 24.49 -7.44 -4.42
C HIS A 101 23.39 -6.65 -3.69
N ILE A 102 22.13 -7.07 -3.80
CA ILE A 102 21.00 -6.45 -3.10
C ILE A 102 20.71 -7.22 -1.81
N ARG A 103 20.64 -6.49 -0.70
CA ARG A 103 20.35 -7.07 0.62
C ARG A 103 18.93 -7.62 0.69
N ALA A 104 18.73 -8.72 1.44
CA ALA A 104 17.42 -9.33 1.62
C ALA A 104 16.40 -8.36 2.23
N GLY A 105 16.80 -7.50 3.16
CA GLY A 105 15.94 -6.51 3.76
C GLY A 105 15.40 -5.47 2.77
N PHE A 106 16.18 -5.07 1.75
CA PHE A 106 15.67 -4.26 0.64
C PHE A 106 14.54 -4.96 -0.09
N LEU A 107 14.75 -6.24 -0.45
CA LEU A 107 13.73 -7.02 -1.17
C LEU A 107 12.46 -7.22 -0.35
N ILE A 108 12.59 -7.41 0.98
CA ILE A 108 11.46 -7.51 1.91
C ILE A 108 10.71 -6.18 1.96
N ALA A 109 11.40 -5.05 2.14
CA ALA A 109 10.79 -3.73 2.15
C ALA A 109 10.07 -3.42 0.83
N PHE A 110 10.67 -3.81 -0.29
CA PHE A 110 10.04 -3.64 -1.61
C PHE A 110 8.83 -4.57 -1.79
N ALA A 111 8.88 -5.81 -1.28
CA ALA A 111 7.75 -6.73 -1.26
C ALA A 111 6.58 -6.22 -0.40
N MET A 112 6.85 -5.53 0.73
CA MET A 112 5.83 -4.87 1.54
C MET A 112 5.09 -3.78 0.75
N ILE A 113 5.81 -2.97 -0.03
CA ILE A 113 5.20 -1.95 -0.90
C ILE A 113 4.30 -2.61 -1.94
N ILE A 114 4.76 -3.68 -2.58
CA ILE A 114 3.98 -4.43 -3.57
C ILE A 114 2.72 -5.01 -2.94
N ALA A 115 2.84 -5.63 -1.76
CA ALA A 115 1.71 -6.24 -1.06
C ALA A 115 0.65 -5.20 -0.70
N GLY A 116 1.05 -4.06 -0.13
CA GLY A 116 0.11 -2.99 0.19
C GLY A 116 -0.55 -2.40 -1.06
N ALA A 117 0.24 -2.09 -2.10
CA ALA A 117 -0.33 -1.59 -3.35
C ALA A 117 -1.31 -2.60 -3.99
N ALA A 118 -0.98 -3.90 -3.98
CA ALA A 118 -1.84 -4.96 -4.49
C ALA A 118 -3.12 -5.12 -3.65
N GLY A 119 -3.07 -4.97 -2.32
CA GLY A 119 -4.23 -4.99 -1.44
C GLY A 119 -5.23 -3.90 -1.78
N ASN A 120 -4.77 -2.65 -1.94
CA ASN A 120 -5.63 -1.54 -2.34
C ASN A 120 -6.13 -1.67 -3.79
N VAL A 121 -5.35 -2.26 -4.69
CA VAL A 121 -5.81 -2.60 -6.06
C VAL A 121 -6.92 -3.64 -6.00
N PHE A 122 -6.80 -4.65 -5.14
CA PHE A 122 -7.83 -5.67 -4.96
C PHE A 122 -9.19 -5.05 -4.59
N ASP A 123 -9.21 -4.12 -3.64
CA ASP A 123 -10.43 -3.39 -3.27
C ASP A 123 -11.03 -2.65 -4.49
N CYS A 124 -10.18 -1.90 -5.21
CA CYS A 124 -10.62 -1.14 -6.38
C CYS A 124 -11.19 -2.03 -7.48
N VAL A 125 -10.62 -3.21 -7.70
CA VAL A 125 -11.05 -4.13 -8.76
C VAL A 125 -12.35 -4.85 -8.38
N PHE A 126 -12.44 -5.38 -7.16
CA PHE A 126 -13.46 -6.37 -6.80
C PHE A 126 -14.56 -5.84 -5.90
N TYR A 127 -14.28 -4.87 -4.99
CA TYR A 127 -15.25 -4.51 -3.95
C TYR A 127 -16.53 -3.86 -4.46
N GLY A 128 -16.49 -3.25 -5.65
CA GLY A 128 -17.68 -2.73 -6.33
C GLY A 128 -18.71 -3.81 -6.60
N GLU A 129 -18.27 -4.95 -7.10
CA GLU A 129 -19.12 -6.09 -7.49
C GLU A 129 -19.51 -6.98 -6.31
N ILE A 130 -18.59 -7.23 -5.37
CA ILE A 130 -18.81 -8.26 -4.33
C ILE A 130 -19.53 -7.76 -3.09
N PHE A 131 -19.69 -6.43 -2.92
CA PHE A 131 -20.40 -5.85 -1.78
C PHE A 131 -21.51 -4.91 -2.23
N ASN A 132 -22.60 -4.81 -1.44
CA ASN A 132 -23.50 -3.66 -1.50
C ASN A 132 -22.92 -2.49 -0.68
N ASN A 133 -23.61 -1.34 -0.74
CA ASN A 133 -23.23 -0.15 0.03
C ASN A 133 -24.48 0.50 0.64
N PRO A 134 -25.10 -0.14 1.63
CA PRO A 134 -26.32 0.35 2.24
C PRO A 134 -26.07 1.67 2.99
N ALA A 135 -27.13 2.42 3.20
CA ALA A 135 -27.07 3.63 4.04
C ALA A 135 -26.95 3.25 5.52
N PRO A 136 -26.18 4.02 6.31
CA PRO A 136 -26.16 3.80 7.77
C PRO A 136 -27.56 3.87 8.40
N PRO A 137 -27.86 3.05 9.40
CA PRO A 137 -26.97 2.15 10.14
C PRO A 137 -26.91 0.71 9.60
N GLU A 138 -27.25 0.48 8.35
CA GLU A 138 -27.19 -0.84 7.76
C GLU A 138 -25.73 -1.22 7.42
N VAL A 139 -25.41 -2.52 7.59
CA VAL A 139 -24.10 -3.10 7.34
C VAL A 139 -24.06 -3.75 5.96
N ALA A 140 -22.92 -3.63 5.28
CA ALA A 140 -22.76 -4.21 3.96
C ALA A 140 -22.75 -5.75 4.00
N THR A 141 -23.29 -6.37 2.96
CA THR A 141 -23.32 -7.81 2.76
C THR A 141 -22.38 -8.22 1.63
N LEU A 142 -21.79 -9.40 1.78
CA LEU A 142 -20.96 -10.04 0.78
C LEU A 142 -21.84 -10.79 -0.23
N PHE A 143 -21.60 -10.62 -1.53
CA PHE A 143 -22.37 -11.22 -2.62
C PHE A 143 -23.90 -10.98 -2.51
N PRO A 144 -24.34 -9.70 -2.48
CA PRO A 144 -25.74 -9.37 -2.31
C PRO A 144 -26.59 -9.83 -3.52
N GLU A 145 -27.82 -10.30 -3.28
CA GLU A 145 -28.74 -10.77 -4.34
C GLU A 145 -29.05 -9.69 -5.39
N GLY A 146 -29.02 -8.42 -5.01
CA GLY A 146 -29.25 -7.27 -5.89
C GLY A 146 -28.01 -6.83 -6.69
N GLY A 147 -26.89 -7.51 -6.58
CA GLY A 147 -25.62 -7.12 -7.17
C GLY A 147 -24.80 -6.13 -6.32
N GLY A 148 -23.59 -5.82 -6.75
CA GLY A 148 -22.68 -4.92 -6.07
C GLY A 148 -23.08 -3.44 -6.18
N TYR A 149 -22.37 -2.57 -5.44
CA TYR A 149 -22.65 -1.13 -5.45
C TYR A 149 -22.02 -0.38 -6.64
N ALA A 150 -21.12 -1.01 -7.36
CA ALA A 150 -20.44 -0.46 -8.53
C ALA A 150 -19.89 -1.60 -9.40
N GLY A 151 -19.47 -1.28 -10.64
CA GLY A 151 -18.86 -2.25 -11.53
C GLY A 151 -17.42 -2.61 -11.17
N TRP A 152 -16.83 -3.51 -11.95
CA TRP A 152 -15.41 -3.86 -11.89
C TRP A 152 -14.54 -2.62 -12.05
N PHE A 153 -13.44 -2.55 -11.29
CA PHE A 153 -12.47 -1.45 -11.28
C PHE A 153 -12.98 -0.14 -10.63
N GLU A 154 -14.20 -0.12 -10.10
CA GLU A 154 -14.82 1.04 -9.46
C GLU A 154 -15.01 0.85 -7.94
N GLY A 155 -14.48 -0.23 -7.39
CA GLY A 155 -14.49 -0.53 -5.96
C GLY A 155 -13.80 0.56 -5.12
N ARG A 156 -14.26 0.79 -3.89
CA ARG A 156 -13.68 1.76 -2.95
C ARG A 156 -12.77 1.05 -1.98
N VAL A 157 -11.63 1.67 -1.68
CA VAL A 157 -10.70 1.18 -0.66
C VAL A 157 -11.36 1.32 0.71
N VAL A 158 -11.19 0.32 1.55
CA VAL A 158 -11.69 0.30 2.93
C VAL A 158 -10.56 0.71 3.87
N ASP A 159 -10.79 1.79 4.61
CA ASP A 159 -9.87 2.29 5.65
C ASP A 159 -10.52 2.15 7.02
N MET A 160 -9.72 1.86 8.08
CA MET A 160 -10.27 1.59 9.40
C MET A 160 -9.36 1.90 10.59
N LEU A 161 -8.05 1.99 10.41
CA LEU A 161 -7.10 2.21 11.49
C LEU A 161 -6.97 3.71 11.74
N TYR A 162 -7.45 4.16 12.89
CA TYR A 162 -7.46 5.56 13.30
C TYR A 162 -6.75 5.71 14.64
N PHE A 163 -5.82 6.66 14.70
CA PHE A 163 -5.01 6.93 15.88
C PHE A 163 -5.11 8.38 16.32
N PRO A 164 -6.19 8.79 17.00
CA PRO A 164 -6.35 10.13 17.56
C PRO A 164 -5.41 10.31 18.78
N LEU A 165 -4.11 10.60 18.53
CA LEU A 165 -3.10 10.60 19.59
C LEU A 165 -3.31 11.72 20.59
N PHE A 166 -3.60 12.94 20.11
CA PHE A 166 -4.02 14.07 20.93
C PHE A 166 -4.74 15.11 20.10
N SER A 167 -5.63 15.84 20.75
CA SER A 167 -6.34 16.98 20.16
C SER A 167 -6.30 18.17 21.12
N PHE A 168 -6.30 19.40 20.58
CA PHE A 168 -6.45 20.62 21.33
C PHE A 168 -7.15 21.67 20.49
N THR A 169 -7.74 22.67 21.16
CA THR A 169 -8.33 23.82 20.50
C THR A 169 -7.40 25.03 20.60
N TRP A 170 -7.10 25.64 19.45
CA TRP A 170 -6.28 26.85 19.43
C TRP A 170 -6.94 27.96 20.25
N PRO A 171 -6.16 28.67 21.08
CA PRO A 171 -6.68 29.78 21.84
C PRO A 171 -7.33 30.86 20.95
N GLU A 172 -8.43 31.44 21.36
CA GLU A 172 -9.22 32.44 20.62
C GLU A 172 -8.39 33.64 20.12
N TRP A 173 -7.35 34.03 20.87
CA TRP A 173 -6.47 35.14 20.51
C TRP A 173 -5.52 34.87 19.35
N MET A 174 -5.40 33.62 18.85
CA MET A 174 -4.46 33.26 17.77
C MET A 174 -5.01 33.68 16.41
N PRO A 175 -4.33 34.57 15.65
CA PRO A 175 -4.82 35.05 14.37
C PRO A 175 -4.95 33.90 13.36
N GLY A 176 -6.15 33.77 12.77
CA GLY A 176 -6.44 32.80 11.72
C GLY A 176 -6.63 31.33 12.15
N LEU A 177 -6.30 30.99 13.41
CA LEU A 177 -6.45 29.67 13.98
C LEU A 177 -7.36 29.64 15.23
N GLY A 178 -7.63 30.80 15.87
CA GLY A 178 -8.40 30.89 17.09
C GLY A 178 -9.74 30.15 17.03
N GLY A 179 -10.03 29.36 18.05
CA GLY A 179 -11.24 28.55 18.16
C GLY A 179 -11.26 27.27 17.27
N ARG A 180 -10.27 27.05 16.42
CA ARG A 180 -10.20 25.83 15.62
C ARG A 180 -9.63 24.67 16.44
N SER A 181 -10.26 23.49 16.32
CA SER A 181 -9.69 22.26 16.87
C SER A 181 -8.55 21.76 15.97
N PHE A 182 -7.48 21.32 16.58
CA PHE A 182 -6.39 20.60 15.95
C PHE A 182 -6.37 19.17 16.47
N GLU A 183 -6.31 18.21 15.57
CA GLU A 183 -6.17 16.81 15.90
C GLU A 183 -4.88 16.29 15.27
N PHE A 184 -4.01 15.73 16.11
CA PHE A 184 -2.78 15.15 15.63
C PHE A 184 -3.04 13.75 15.12
N PHE A 185 -2.67 13.50 13.84
CA PHE A 185 -2.85 12.25 13.12
C PHE A 185 -4.33 11.91 12.81
N GLU A 186 -4.99 12.83 12.15
CA GLU A 186 -6.40 12.73 11.73
C GLU A 186 -6.66 11.68 10.62
N TYR A 187 -5.60 11.10 10.05
CA TYR A 187 -5.72 10.15 8.94
C TYR A 187 -6.17 8.77 9.40
N ILE A 188 -7.17 8.25 8.68
CA ILE A 188 -7.62 6.87 8.80
C ILE A 188 -7.01 6.09 7.62
N PHE A 189 -6.38 4.96 7.90
CA PHE A 189 -5.67 4.15 6.93
C PHE A 189 -5.91 2.65 7.16
N ASN A 190 -5.33 1.80 6.34
CA ASN A 190 -5.46 0.34 6.42
C ASN A 190 -4.08 -0.35 6.52
N ILE A 191 -4.06 -1.69 6.63
CA ILE A 191 -2.82 -2.47 6.72
C ILE A 191 -1.98 -2.32 5.44
N ALA A 192 -2.62 -2.22 4.27
CA ALA A 192 -1.94 -2.02 3.00
C ALA A 192 -1.17 -0.68 2.99
N ASP A 193 -1.78 0.42 3.45
CA ASP A 193 -1.15 1.74 3.53
C ASP A 193 0.01 1.75 4.53
N ALA A 194 -0.18 1.12 5.70
CA ALA A 194 0.88 0.93 6.69
C ALA A 194 2.07 0.15 6.09
N SER A 195 1.78 -0.91 5.34
CA SER A 195 2.81 -1.74 4.68
C SER A 195 3.59 -0.94 3.64
N ILE A 196 2.92 -0.13 2.81
CA ILE A 196 3.57 0.79 1.85
C ILE A 196 4.45 1.78 2.59
N THR A 197 3.91 2.45 3.60
CA THR A 197 4.62 3.50 4.35
C THR A 197 5.86 2.95 5.03
N ILE A 198 5.74 1.83 5.76
CA ILE A 198 6.87 1.18 6.43
C ILE A 198 7.90 0.71 5.40
N GLY A 199 7.46 0.09 4.30
CA GLY A 199 8.34 -0.35 3.21
C GLY A 199 9.15 0.81 2.62
N VAL A 200 8.51 1.92 2.31
CA VAL A 200 9.17 3.13 1.78
C VAL A 200 10.16 3.71 2.79
N LEU A 201 9.77 3.84 4.06
CA LEU A 201 10.67 4.33 5.11
C LEU A 201 11.89 3.44 5.28
N LEU A 202 11.72 2.11 5.26
CA LEU A 202 12.83 1.16 5.31
C LEU A 202 13.77 1.33 4.12
N LEU A 203 13.25 1.48 2.91
CA LEU A 203 14.06 1.72 1.71
C LEU A 203 14.88 3.00 1.82
N ILE A 204 14.27 4.09 2.25
CA ILE A 204 14.94 5.40 2.33
C ILE A 204 15.97 5.43 3.45
N LEU A 205 15.60 4.97 4.66
CA LEU A 205 16.43 5.12 5.84
C LEU A 205 17.58 4.09 5.91
N PHE A 206 17.35 2.85 5.45
CA PHE A 206 18.29 1.75 5.65
C PHE A 206 18.86 1.15 4.37
N TYR A 207 18.19 1.36 3.22
CA TYR A 207 18.51 0.68 1.96
C TYR A 207 18.71 1.64 0.78
N SER A 208 19.02 2.91 1.04
CA SER A 208 19.24 3.92 -0.02
C SER A 208 20.34 3.54 -1.01
N SER A 209 21.41 2.88 -0.55
CA SER A 209 22.49 2.36 -1.42
C SER A 209 22.03 1.21 -2.33
N ASP A 210 21.12 0.34 -1.82
CA ASP A 210 20.54 -0.74 -2.63
C ASP A 210 19.62 -0.18 -3.71
N LEU A 211 18.95 0.96 -3.48
CA LEU A 211 18.14 1.64 -4.49
C LEU A 211 18.96 2.00 -5.73
N GLY A 212 20.15 2.57 -5.55
CA GLY A 212 21.08 2.87 -6.65
C GLY A 212 21.52 1.61 -7.40
N THR A 213 21.85 0.54 -6.67
CA THR A 213 22.22 -0.75 -7.23
C THR A 213 21.06 -1.39 -8.01
N ALA A 214 19.85 -1.36 -7.46
CA ALA A 214 18.65 -1.87 -8.08
C ALA A 214 18.32 -1.11 -9.37
N TRP A 215 18.38 0.21 -9.33
CA TRP A 215 18.16 1.06 -10.50
C TRP A 215 19.13 0.73 -11.63
N LYS A 216 20.44 0.69 -11.33
CA LYS A 216 21.46 0.33 -12.29
C LYS A 216 21.23 -1.07 -12.89
N PHE A 217 20.96 -2.05 -12.04
CA PHE A 217 20.72 -3.43 -12.49
C PHE A 217 19.53 -3.52 -13.44
N ILE A 218 18.40 -2.88 -13.13
CA ILE A 218 17.19 -2.89 -13.98
C ILE A 218 17.45 -2.15 -15.30
N THR A 219 18.08 -0.98 -15.27
CA THR A 219 18.38 -0.20 -16.49
C THR A 219 19.33 -0.93 -17.42
N ASP A 220 20.35 -1.62 -16.90
CA ASP A 220 21.27 -2.42 -17.70
C ASP A 220 20.57 -3.64 -18.34
N LEU A 221 19.62 -4.27 -17.65
CA LEU A 221 18.79 -5.33 -18.22
C LEU A 221 17.93 -4.85 -19.39
N VAL A 222 17.31 -3.69 -19.26
CA VAL A 222 16.46 -3.11 -20.31
C VAL A 222 17.31 -2.77 -21.55
N LYS A 223 18.46 -2.09 -21.38
CA LYS A 223 19.36 -1.72 -22.47
C LYS A 223 19.90 -2.95 -23.23
N ARG A 224 20.28 -4.02 -22.52
CA ARG A 224 20.74 -5.26 -23.18
C ARG A 224 19.66 -5.90 -24.05
N LYS A 225 18.40 -5.82 -23.60
CA LYS A 225 17.28 -6.36 -24.37
C LYS A 225 17.04 -5.55 -25.65
N GLU A 226 17.16 -4.23 -25.59
CA GLU A 226 17.04 -3.33 -26.74
C GLU A 226 18.16 -3.60 -27.77
N SER A 227 19.41 -3.75 -27.31
CA SER A 227 20.55 -4.05 -28.21
C SER A 227 20.36 -5.35 -28.98
N ASN A 228 19.92 -6.41 -28.29
CA ASN A 228 19.72 -7.72 -28.94
C ASN A 228 18.53 -7.69 -29.92
N SER A 229 17.53 -6.84 -29.73
CA SER A 229 16.37 -6.72 -30.64
C SER A 229 16.65 -5.87 -31.88
N VAL A 230 17.78 -5.17 -31.94
CA VAL A 230 18.23 -4.39 -33.13
C VAL A 230 19.16 -5.23 -34.03
N GLU A 231 19.73 -6.30 -33.48
CA GLU A 231 20.63 -7.22 -34.22
C GLU A 231 19.88 -8.39 -34.89
N GLU A 232 18.59 -8.62 -34.61
CA GLU A 232 17.68 -9.56 -35.28
C GLU A 232 16.86 -8.87 -36.37
#